data_17e55435c64fdade02bc4ef11700ed61
#
_entry.id   17e55435c64fdade02bc4ef11700ed61
#
_cell.length_a   1.000
_cell.length_b   1.000
_cell.length_c   1.000
_cell.angle_alpha   90.00
_cell.angle_beta   90.00
_cell.angle_gamma   90.00
#
_symmetry.space_group_name_H-M   'P 1'
#
loop_
_entity.id
_entity.type
_entity.pdbx_description
1 polymer ?
#
loop_
_entity_poly.entity_id
_entity_poly.type
_entity_poly.pdbx_seq_one_letter_code
_entity_poly.pdbx_strand_id
1 'polypeptide(L)'
;MYRLRKVLYGLKQALRARNTKMDTTLKEMGFQQGTGRAVLLVGVYVDDLIIAGVEEVEKFKAAMKQRFDMSDLGLLSFYLGIEVHQDASGFTLRQAHYAERILDLGDMAGYNPAHTPMEEKLKLSRDSEEEEVDPTHYHWLVDSLRYLVHTQPDLAFAVGYVS
;
A
#
# COMPACT_ATOMS: atom_id res chain seq x y z
N MET A 1 -18.80 -34.40 -14.63
CA MET A 1 -17.71 -33.41 -14.34
C MET A 1 -18.10 -32.10 -15.00
N TYR A 2 -18.26 -31.01 -14.24
CA TYR A 2 -18.66 -29.70 -14.79
C TYR A 2 -17.41 -28.85 -15.05
N ARG A 3 -17.34 -28.21 -16.22
CA ARG A 3 -16.26 -27.27 -16.58
C ARG A 3 -16.77 -25.85 -16.43
N LEU A 4 -16.10 -25.06 -15.57
CA LEU A 4 -16.41 -23.64 -15.40
C LEU A 4 -16.03 -22.85 -16.65
N ARG A 5 -16.96 -22.01 -17.14
CA ARG A 5 -16.72 -21.07 -18.26
C ARG A 5 -16.08 -19.76 -17.82
N LYS A 6 -16.23 -19.39 -16.55
CA LYS A 6 -15.64 -18.21 -15.93
C LYS A 6 -14.95 -18.63 -14.64
N VAL A 7 -13.91 -17.92 -14.27
CA VAL A 7 -13.20 -18.13 -13.01
C VAL A 7 -14.04 -17.54 -11.88
N LEU A 8 -14.27 -18.34 -10.82
CA LEU A 8 -14.99 -17.88 -9.63
C LEU A 8 -14.03 -17.17 -8.68
N TYR A 9 -14.50 -16.08 -8.08
CA TYR A 9 -13.78 -15.35 -7.01
C TYR A 9 -13.48 -16.31 -5.85
N GLY A 10 -12.30 -16.17 -5.23
CA GLY A 10 -11.86 -17.01 -4.11
C GLY A 10 -11.09 -18.28 -4.49
N LEU A 11 -11.02 -18.66 -5.76
CA LEU A 11 -10.19 -19.78 -6.20
C LEU A 11 -8.73 -19.33 -6.36
N LYS A 12 -7.76 -20.17 -5.96
CA LYS A 12 -6.30 -19.91 -6.11
C LYS A 12 -5.89 -19.44 -7.50
N GLN A 13 -6.51 -20.00 -8.55
CA GLN A 13 -6.23 -19.65 -9.95
C GLN A 13 -6.93 -18.36 -10.41
N ALA A 14 -7.89 -17.82 -9.65
CA ALA A 14 -8.66 -16.65 -10.06
C ALA A 14 -7.80 -15.41 -10.23
N LEU A 15 -6.95 -15.11 -9.25
CA LEU A 15 -6.01 -13.99 -9.29
C LEU A 15 -5.08 -14.08 -10.51
N ARG A 16 -4.51 -15.27 -10.76
CA ARG A 16 -3.61 -15.49 -11.89
C ARG A 16 -4.31 -15.28 -13.24
N ALA A 17 -5.52 -15.84 -13.40
CA ALA A 17 -6.30 -15.68 -14.62
C ALA A 17 -6.69 -14.21 -14.87
N ARG A 18 -7.03 -13.48 -13.81
CA ARG A 18 -7.35 -12.05 -13.87
C ARG A 18 -6.13 -11.22 -14.27
N ASN A 19 -4.99 -11.43 -13.60
CA ASN A 19 -3.75 -10.74 -13.93
C ASN A 19 -3.32 -11.01 -15.37
N THR A 20 -3.42 -12.25 -15.83
CA THR A 20 -3.11 -12.59 -17.23
C THR A 20 -4.05 -11.86 -18.20
N LYS A 21 -5.35 -11.81 -17.90
CA LYS A 21 -6.33 -11.08 -18.74
C LYS A 21 -6.00 -9.57 -18.75
N MET A 22 -5.69 -8.99 -17.60
CA MET A 22 -5.33 -7.58 -17.47
C MET A 22 -4.07 -7.24 -18.25
N ASP A 23 -2.99 -8.01 -18.05
CA ASP A 23 -1.72 -7.85 -18.74
C ASP A 23 -1.89 -7.96 -20.28
N THR A 24 -2.63 -8.96 -20.74
CA THR A 24 -2.92 -9.12 -22.18
C THR A 24 -3.70 -7.93 -22.71
N THR A 25 -4.72 -7.47 -22.00
CA THR A 25 -5.52 -6.31 -22.40
C THR A 25 -4.69 -5.04 -22.48
N LEU A 26 -3.85 -4.78 -21.49
CA LEU A 26 -2.95 -3.60 -21.49
C LEU A 26 -1.97 -3.66 -22.64
N LYS A 27 -1.37 -4.82 -22.93
CA LYS A 27 -0.48 -5.03 -24.08
C LYS A 27 -1.18 -4.79 -25.43
N GLU A 28 -2.41 -5.30 -25.59
CA GLU A 28 -3.25 -5.04 -26.78
C GLU A 28 -3.56 -3.54 -26.98
N MET A 29 -3.62 -2.78 -25.89
CA MET A 29 -3.80 -1.33 -25.89
C MET A 29 -2.49 -0.56 -26.11
N GLY A 30 -1.36 -1.25 -26.29
CA GLY A 30 -0.04 -0.66 -26.54
C GLY A 30 0.76 -0.31 -25.30
N PHE A 31 0.32 -0.71 -24.10
CA PHE A 31 1.08 -0.51 -22.87
C PHE A 31 2.25 -1.49 -22.78
N GLN A 32 3.37 -1.00 -22.26
CA GLN A 32 4.58 -1.79 -22.01
C GLN A 32 4.93 -1.71 -20.52
N GLN A 33 5.43 -2.81 -19.97
CA GLN A 33 6.04 -2.80 -18.64
C GLN A 33 7.39 -2.08 -18.72
N GLY A 34 7.60 -1.12 -17.84
CA GLY A 34 8.87 -0.43 -17.77
C GLY A 34 8.77 0.94 -17.12
N THR A 35 9.95 1.56 -16.97
CA THR A 35 10.12 2.93 -16.54
C THR A 35 10.51 3.77 -17.74
N GLY A 36 9.64 4.66 -18.18
CA GLY A 36 9.90 5.56 -19.30
C GLY A 36 9.12 6.86 -19.14
N ARG A 37 9.35 7.82 -20.04
CA ARG A 37 8.45 8.98 -20.18
C ARG A 37 7.13 8.48 -20.78
N ALA A 38 6.17 8.20 -19.91
CA ALA A 38 4.85 7.75 -20.33
C ALA A 38 3.88 8.93 -20.36
N VAL A 39 3.05 8.98 -21.39
CA VAL A 39 1.90 9.90 -21.44
C VAL A 39 0.83 9.46 -20.45
N LEU A 40 0.76 8.16 -20.20
CA LEU A 40 -0.15 7.53 -19.25
C LEU A 40 0.59 6.43 -18.49
N LEU A 41 0.55 6.50 -17.16
CA LEU A 41 1.06 5.47 -16.26
C LEU A 41 -0.12 4.72 -15.65
N VAL A 42 -0.07 3.39 -15.68
CA VAL A 42 -1.08 2.53 -15.08
C VAL A 42 -0.41 1.60 -14.07
N GLY A 43 -0.75 1.79 -12.78
CA GLY A 43 -0.40 0.87 -11.71
C GLY A 43 -1.52 -0.14 -11.49
N VAL A 44 -1.17 -1.42 -11.38
CA VAL A 44 -2.12 -2.52 -11.15
C VAL A 44 -1.79 -3.19 -9.83
N TYR A 45 -2.74 -3.22 -8.91
CA TYR A 45 -2.62 -3.95 -7.65
C TYR A 45 -3.88 -4.76 -7.38
N VAL A 46 -3.78 -6.06 -7.46
CA VAL A 46 -4.89 -7.02 -7.32
C VAL A 46 -6.10 -6.62 -8.16
N ASP A 47 -7.03 -5.88 -7.58
CA ASP A 47 -8.31 -5.46 -8.18
C ASP A 47 -8.34 -3.97 -8.53
N ASP A 48 -7.35 -3.22 -8.04
CA ASP A 48 -7.30 -1.77 -8.17
C ASP A 48 -6.39 -1.34 -9.32
N LEU A 49 -6.82 -0.28 -10.04
CA LEU A 49 -6.02 0.41 -11.04
C LEU A 49 -5.81 1.86 -10.60
N ILE A 50 -4.55 2.26 -10.53
CA ILE A 50 -4.17 3.66 -10.42
C ILE A 50 -3.76 4.15 -11.80
N ILE A 51 -4.30 5.30 -12.20
CA ILE A 51 -4.04 5.90 -13.49
C ILE A 51 -3.47 7.29 -13.26
N ALA A 52 -2.28 7.56 -13.81
CA ALA A 52 -1.67 8.88 -13.80
C ALA A 52 -1.35 9.32 -15.23
N GLY A 53 -1.83 10.48 -15.63
CA GLY A 53 -1.64 11.07 -16.96
C GLY A 53 -2.50 12.30 -17.12
N VAL A 54 -2.30 13.06 -18.20
CA VAL A 54 -2.98 14.33 -18.43
C VAL A 54 -4.07 14.21 -19.52
N GLU A 55 -3.77 13.61 -20.66
CA GLU A 55 -4.64 13.73 -21.84
C GLU A 55 -5.43 12.44 -22.19
N GLU A 56 -4.91 11.26 -21.86
CA GLU A 56 -5.45 9.98 -22.34
C GLU A 56 -6.27 9.20 -21.29
N VAL A 57 -6.41 9.76 -20.06
CA VAL A 57 -7.05 9.09 -18.92
C VAL A 57 -8.49 8.68 -19.23
N GLU A 58 -9.29 9.59 -19.77
CA GLU A 58 -10.72 9.32 -20.03
C GLU A 58 -10.93 8.30 -21.16
N LYS A 59 -10.09 8.34 -22.19
CA LYS A 59 -10.12 7.33 -23.25
C LYS A 59 -9.76 5.95 -22.71
N PHE A 60 -8.73 5.89 -21.86
CA PHE A 60 -8.32 4.66 -21.19
C PHE A 60 -9.43 4.11 -20.31
N LYS A 61 -10.04 4.93 -19.45
CA LYS A 61 -11.17 4.55 -18.60
C LYS A 61 -12.34 3.98 -19.41
N ALA A 62 -12.69 4.64 -20.52
CA ALA A 62 -13.76 4.18 -21.41
C ALA A 62 -13.45 2.81 -22.03
N ALA A 63 -12.22 2.60 -22.51
CA ALA A 63 -11.78 1.34 -23.07
C ALA A 63 -11.74 0.20 -22.04
N MET A 64 -11.35 0.49 -20.80
CA MET A 64 -11.33 -0.48 -19.70
C MET A 64 -12.73 -0.87 -19.26
N LYS A 65 -13.66 0.08 -19.13
CA LYS A 65 -15.08 -0.20 -18.81
C LYS A 65 -15.79 -1.08 -19.83
N GLN A 66 -15.37 -1.06 -21.10
CA GLN A 66 -15.90 -1.97 -22.12
C GLN A 66 -15.42 -3.43 -21.96
N ARG A 67 -14.26 -3.64 -21.35
CA ARG A 67 -13.60 -4.96 -21.24
C ARG A 67 -13.72 -5.59 -19.86
N PHE A 68 -13.90 -4.77 -18.84
CA PHE A 68 -13.99 -5.14 -17.44
C PHE A 68 -15.19 -4.46 -16.79
N ASP A 69 -15.83 -5.16 -15.86
CA ASP A 69 -16.82 -4.56 -14.96
C ASP A 69 -16.08 -3.79 -13.88
N MET A 70 -15.96 -2.48 -14.05
CA MET A 70 -15.14 -1.59 -13.21
C MET A 70 -15.90 -0.31 -12.89
N SER A 71 -15.75 0.15 -11.64
CA SER A 71 -16.20 1.45 -11.18
C SER A 71 -15.06 2.45 -11.23
N ASP A 72 -15.38 3.70 -11.59
CA ASP A 72 -14.45 4.82 -11.49
C ASP A 72 -14.66 5.51 -10.15
N LEU A 73 -13.64 5.49 -9.31
CA LEU A 73 -13.67 6.07 -7.96
C LEU A 73 -13.28 7.56 -7.93
N GLY A 74 -12.97 8.15 -9.10
CA GLY A 74 -12.58 9.55 -9.21
C GLY A 74 -11.11 9.79 -8.85
N LEU A 75 -10.82 10.95 -8.27
CA LEU A 75 -9.47 11.32 -7.85
C LEU A 75 -9.00 10.41 -6.71
N LEU A 76 -7.75 9.98 -6.82
CA LEU A 76 -7.11 9.15 -5.80
C LEU A 76 -6.99 9.93 -4.49
N SER A 77 -7.70 9.49 -3.47
CA SER A 77 -7.65 10.05 -2.11
C SER A 77 -7.11 9.07 -1.08
N PHE A 78 -7.17 7.76 -1.40
CA PHE A 78 -6.72 6.70 -0.52
C PHE A 78 -6.28 5.48 -1.32
N TYR A 79 -5.12 4.90 -0.98
CA TYR A 79 -4.61 3.71 -1.64
C TYR A 79 -3.74 2.87 -0.71
N LEU A 80 -4.11 1.61 -0.56
CA LEU A 80 -3.37 0.64 0.27
C LEU A 80 -3.07 1.15 1.70
N GLY A 81 -3.98 1.89 2.33
CA GLY A 81 -3.77 2.44 3.66
C GLY A 81 -3.01 3.77 3.71
N ILE A 82 -2.65 4.32 2.55
CA ILE A 82 -2.02 5.65 2.42
C ILE A 82 -3.06 6.66 1.95
N GLU A 83 -3.18 7.75 2.69
CA GLU A 83 -3.99 8.91 2.33
C GLU A 83 -3.23 9.74 1.28
N VAL A 84 -3.89 10.07 0.18
CA VAL A 84 -3.32 10.86 -0.91
C VAL A 84 -4.04 12.19 -0.97
N HIS A 85 -3.33 13.26 -0.68
CA HIS A 85 -3.83 14.62 -0.84
C HIS A 85 -3.23 15.25 -2.10
N GLN A 86 -4.09 15.80 -2.96
CA GLN A 86 -3.70 16.40 -4.23
C GLN A 86 -4.13 17.87 -4.24
N ASP A 87 -3.18 18.75 -4.51
CA ASP A 87 -3.44 20.18 -4.69
C ASP A 87 -2.60 20.76 -5.83
N ALA A 88 -2.66 22.08 -6.02
CA ALA A 88 -1.92 22.77 -7.09
C ALA A 88 -0.39 22.68 -6.91
N SER A 89 0.12 22.38 -5.72
CA SER A 89 1.55 22.24 -5.42
C SER A 89 2.08 20.83 -5.66
N GLY A 90 1.19 19.81 -5.73
CA GLY A 90 1.56 18.42 -5.97
C GLY A 90 0.77 17.41 -5.15
N PHE A 91 1.45 16.34 -4.75
CA PHE A 91 0.89 15.23 -4.00
C PHE A 91 1.52 15.16 -2.61
N THR A 92 0.68 14.99 -1.59
CA THR A 92 1.13 14.68 -0.23
C THR A 92 0.60 13.30 0.16
N LEU A 93 1.50 12.43 0.63
CA LEU A 93 1.17 11.10 1.13
C LEU A 93 1.20 11.13 2.66
N ARG A 94 0.16 10.60 3.29
CA ARG A 94 -0.01 10.57 4.75
C ARG A 94 -0.53 9.21 5.20
N GLN A 95 -0.28 8.89 6.46
CA GLN A 95 -0.84 7.73 7.15
C GLN A 95 -1.32 8.14 8.56
N ALA A 96 -2.01 9.29 8.67
CA ALA A 96 -2.40 9.83 9.97
C ALA A 96 -3.28 8.86 10.78
N HIS A 97 -4.37 8.38 10.18
CA HIS A 97 -5.24 7.40 10.82
C HIS A 97 -4.55 6.06 11.14
N TYR A 98 -3.59 5.67 10.29
CA TYR A 98 -2.83 4.46 10.54
C TYR A 98 -1.88 4.63 11.72
N ALA A 99 -1.21 5.78 11.83
CA ALA A 99 -0.35 6.11 12.95
C ALA A 99 -1.13 6.16 14.28
N GLU A 100 -2.30 6.82 14.31
CA GLU A 100 -3.20 6.83 15.47
C GLU A 100 -3.57 5.40 15.90
N ARG A 101 -3.93 4.54 14.94
CA ARG A 101 -4.27 3.16 15.23
C ARG A 101 -3.09 2.35 15.79
N ILE A 102 -1.86 2.60 15.36
CA ILE A 102 -0.67 1.95 15.94
C ILE A 102 -0.48 2.39 17.39
N LEU A 103 -0.65 3.69 17.68
CA LEU A 103 -0.58 4.21 19.05
C LEU A 103 -1.64 3.59 19.98
N ASP A 104 -2.88 3.47 19.50
CA ASP A 104 -3.96 2.81 20.25
C ASP A 104 -3.63 1.35 20.55
N LEU A 105 -3.13 0.62 19.56
CA LEU A 105 -2.80 -0.80 19.69
C LEU A 105 -1.54 -1.08 20.52
N GLY A 106 -0.64 -0.08 20.62
CA GLY A 106 0.55 -0.12 21.47
C GLY A 106 0.30 0.46 22.87
N ASP A 107 -0.96 0.77 23.23
CA ASP A 107 -1.31 1.46 24.49
C ASP A 107 -0.57 2.78 24.72
N MET A 108 -0.17 3.44 23.62
CA MET A 108 0.59 4.70 23.65
C MET A 108 -0.28 5.93 23.38
N ALA A 109 -1.60 5.76 23.24
CA ALA A 109 -2.52 6.87 23.02
C ALA A 109 -2.50 7.84 24.21
N GLY A 110 -2.34 9.13 23.90
CA GLY A 110 -2.29 10.20 24.94
C GLY A 110 -0.95 10.37 25.67
N TYR A 111 0.06 9.59 25.35
CA TYR A 111 1.41 9.84 25.85
C TYR A 111 2.04 11.10 25.23
N ASN A 112 2.91 11.76 25.99
CA ASN A 112 3.66 12.90 25.46
C ASN A 112 4.63 12.42 24.37
N PRO A 113 4.74 13.17 23.25
CA PRO A 113 5.66 12.80 22.19
C PRO A 113 7.12 12.89 22.65
N ALA A 114 7.92 11.88 22.29
CA ALA A 114 9.36 11.93 22.45
C ALA A 114 9.99 12.74 21.31
N HIS A 115 11.05 13.50 21.63
CA HIS A 115 11.75 14.30 20.61
C HIS A 115 12.55 13.45 19.61
N THR A 116 12.95 12.25 20.02
CA THR A 116 13.72 11.31 19.19
C THR A 116 13.05 9.96 19.19
N PRO A 117 13.00 9.26 18.03
CA PRO A 117 12.37 7.95 17.93
C PRO A 117 13.04 6.87 18.80
N MET A 118 14.28 7.05 19.16
CA MET A 118 15.07 6.09 19.94
C MET A 118 16.19 6.79 20.70
N GLU A 119 16.52 6.30 21.87
CA GLU A 119 17.67 6.79 22.64
C GLU A 119 19.00 6.53 21.94
N GLU A 120 19.95 7.47 22.09
CA GLU A 120 21.29 7.29 21.57
C GLU A 120 22.01 6.13 22.30
N LYS A 121 22.58 5.20 21.54
CA LYS A 121 23.29 4.02 22.05
C LYS A 121 22.43 3.03 22.87
N LEU A 122 21.11 2.99 22.62
CA LEU A 122 20.24 1.97 23.18
C LEU A 122 20.85 0.56 22.96
N LYS A 123 21.00 -0.20 24.03
CA LYS A 123 21.46 -1.59 23.97
C LYS A 123 20.28 -2.49 24.34
N LEU A 124 19.83 -3.29 23.39
CA LEU A 124 18.85 -4.34 23.64
C LEU A 124 19.63 -5.60 24.11
N SER A 125 19.25 -6.15 25.25
CA SER A 125 19.84 -7.40 25.79
C SER A 125 18.77 -8.47 25.91
N ARG A 126 19.16 -9.72 25.67
CA ARG A 126 18.31 -10.90 25.91
C ARG A 126 18.19 -11.25 27.40
N ASP A 127 19.16 -10.80 28.20
CA ASP A 127 19.25 -11.12 29.63
C ASP A 127 18.68 -9.96 30.48
N SER A 128 17.57 -9.35 30.06
CA SER A 128 16.87 -8.37 30.88
C SER A 128 16.02 -9.09 31.95
N GLU A 129 15.96 -8.52 33.16
CA GLU A 129 15.06 -8.98 34.24
C GLU A 129 13.62 -8.52 34.03
N GLU A 130 13.30 -7.94 32.88
CA GLU A 130 11.98 -7.41 32.52
C GLU A 130 11.04 -8.54 32.08
N GLU A 131 9.75 -8.26 32.22
CA GLU A 131 8.68 -9.19 31.85
C GLU A 131 8.73 -9.50 30.34
N GLU A 132 8.62 -10.79 29.98
CA GLU A 132 8.56 -11.20 28.58
C GLU A 132 7.29 -10.69 27.91
N VAL A 133 7.44 -10.05 26.76
CA VAL A 133 6.31 -9.60 25.93
C VAL A 133 5.83 -10.73 25.01
N ASP A 134 4.54 -10.71 24.64
CA ASP A 134 3.99 -11.62 23.64
C ASP A 134 4.71 -11.42 22.29
N PRO A 135 5.44 -12.45 21.78
CA PRO A 135 6.15 -12.34 20.52
C PRO A 135 5.24 -12.00 19.34
N THR A 136 3.99 -12.46 19.34
CA THR A 136 3.02 -12.19 18.28
C THR A 136 2.65 -10.71 18.24
N HIS A 137 2.39 -10.13 19.41
CA HIS A 137 2.09 -8.71 19.56
C HIS A 137 3.29 -7.85 19.14
N TYR A 138 4.50 -8.23 19.59
CA TYR A 138 5.74 -7.55 19.22
C TYR A 138 5.96 -7.52 17.69
N HIS A 139 5.90 -8.69 17.05
CA HIS A 139 6.08 -8.78 15.59
C HIS A 139 5.03 -7.98 14.84
N TRP A 140 3.77 -8.05 15.29
CA TRP A 140 2.71 -7.26 14.69
C TRP A 140 2.97 -5.75 14.79
N LEU A 141 3.44 -5.26 15.94
CA LEU A 141 3.78 -3.85 16.16
C LEU A 141 4.94 -3.41 15.27
N VAL A 142 6.01 -4.21 15.21
CA VAL A 142 7.18 -3.95 14.34
C VAL A 142 6.77 -3.90 12.87
N ASP A 143 5.96 -4.85 12.38
CA ASP A 143 5.49 -4.87 11.00
C ASP A 143 4.60 -3.64 10.69
N SER A 144 3.79 -3.22 11.65
CA SER A 144 2.98 -2.00 11.52
C SER A 144 3.86 -0.74 11.42
N LEU A 145 4.89 -0.62 12.25
CA LEU A 145 5.85 0.46 12.19
C LEU A 145 6.65 0.45 10.88
N ARG A 146 7.04 -0.72 10.37
CA ARG A 146 7.70 -0.86 9.05
C ARG A 146 6.81 -0.32 7.92
N TYR A 147 5.51 -0.55 8.01
CA TYR A 147 4.58 0.00 7.04
C TYR A 147 4.45 1.53 7.14
N LEU A 148 4.48 2.08 8.36
CA LEU A 148 4.45 3.53 8.61
C LEU A 148 5.67 4.26 8.01
N VAL A 149 6.83 3.62 7.98
CA VAL A 149 8.07 4.18 7.38
C VAL A 149 7.88 4.61 5.91
N HIS A 150 6.92 4.06 5.18
CA HIS A 150 6.67 4.48 3.79
C HIS A 150 6.29 5.97 3.65
N THR A 151 5.69 6.57 4.67
CA THR A 151 5.36 8.01 4.68
C THR A 151 6.13 8.78 5.76
N GLN A 152 6.80 8.08 6.68
CA GLN A 152 7.60 8.63 7.77
C GLN A 152 9.03 8.04 7.73
N PRO A 153 9.85 8.41 6.71
CA PRO A 153 11.17 7.80 6.51
C PRO A 153 12.19 8.11 7.61
N ASP A 154 11.96 9.13 8.40
CA ASP A 154 12.75 9.50 9.59
C ASP A 154 12.71 8.41 10.67
N LEU A 155 11.66 7.59 10.72
CA LEU A 155 11.55 6.45 11.63
C LEU A 155 12.35 5.21 11.16
N ALA A 156 12.85 5.19 9.93
CA ALA A 156 13.41 3.98 9.31
C ALA A 156 14.56 3.37 10.11
N PHE A 157 15.43 4.21 10.67
CA PHE A 157 16.56 3.72 11.47
C PHE A 157 16.11 3.06 12.77
N ALA A 158 15.24 3.73 13.53
CA ALA A 158 14.75 3.20 14.80
C ALA A 158 13.94 1.90 14.61
N VAL A 159 13.06 1.89 13.61
CA VAL A 159 12.27 0.68 13.26
C VAL A 159 13.17 -0.45 12.80
N GLY A 160 14.19 -0.17 11.98
CA GLY A 160 15.17 -1.17 11.54
C GLY A 160 16.00 -1.73 12.70
N TYR A 161 16.25 -0.95 13.75
CA TYR A 161 17.02 -1.38 14.92
C TYR A 161 16.26 -2.38 15.80
N VAL A 162 14.93 -2.21 15.94
CA VAL A 162 14.07 -3.09 16.73
C VAL A 162 13.44 -4.24 15.93
N SER A 163 13.75 -4.34 14.64
CA SER A 163 13.27 -5.41 13.73
C SER A 163 14.27 -6.56 13.69
#